data_7ea7c0e96ca1e6add466b29f2f0690bd
#
_entry.id   7ea7c0e96ca1e6add466b29f2f0690bd
#
_cell.length_a   1.000
_cell.length_b   1.000
_cell.length_c   1.000
_cell.angle_alpha   90.00
_cell.angle_beta   90.00
_cell.angle_gamma   90.00
#
_symmetry.space_group_name_H-M   'P 1'
#
loop_
_entity.id
_entity.type
_entity.pdbx_description
1 polymer ?
#
loop_
_entity_poly.entity_id
_entity_poly.type
_entity_poly.pdbx_seq_one_letter_code
_entity_poly.pdbx_strand_id
1 'polypeptide(L)'
;MKKEVGAFVLGDSTKCTGCRACEVACFTVHNRKNNHVGKTVGTVSVPVTPRLFLTRFEKGCIPVQCRHCEDAPCLNVCTKGAISRVDHQVVIDAEKCIGCKDCMQACPFGAIALLPYAENGRTVAQVMSGEERVFASKCDLCTGIEGGPACVQVCPHGALRLVDPEREREEKNIRAAQAMLLTKNWK
;
A
#
# COMPACT_ATOMS: atom_id res chain seq x y z
N MET A 1 -15.35 9.60 -19.57
CA MET A 1 -14.32 8.70 -19.05
C MET A 1 -14.82 8.14 -17.72
N LYS A 2 -15.08 6.83 -17.62
CA LYS A 2 -15.35 6.21 -16.30
C LYS A 2 -14.07 6.32 -15.47
N LYS A 3 -14.12 7.07 -14.37
CA LYS A 3 -13.07 7.06 -13.37
C LYS A 3 -13.19 5.75 -12.60
N GLU A 4 -12.27 4.84 -12.82
CA GLU A 4 -12.26 3.55 -12.15
C GLU A 4 -11.46 3.67 -10.87
N VAL A 5 -12.11 3.42 -9.76
CA VAL A 5 -11.50 3.52 -8.42
C VAL A 5 -10.65 2.29 -8.17
N GLY A 6 -9.38 2.49 -7.82
CA GLY A 6 -8.46 1.38 -7.53
C GLY A 6 -8.84 0.60 -6.28
N ALA A 7 -8.50 -0.68 -6.27
CA ALA A 7 -8.60 -1.51 -5.08
C ALA A 7 -7.68 -0.99 -3.96
N PHE A 8 -8.03 -1.27 -2.70
CA PHE A 8 -7.22 -0.92 -1.54
C PHE A 8 -7.51 -1.88 -0.37
N VAL A 9 -6.60 -1.95 0.60
CA VAL A 9 -6.84 -2.71 1.82
C VAL A 9 -7.52 -1.81 2.86
N LEU A 10 -8.56 -2.30 3.49
CA LEU A 10 -9.27 -1.64 4.59
C LEU A 10 -9.01 -2.39 5.89
N GLY A 11 -8.70 -1.63 6.94
CA GLY A 11 -8.58 -2.14 8.30
C GLY A 11 -9.87 -1.94 9.10
N ASP A 12 -10.12 -2.87 10.02
CA ASP A 12 -11.20 -2.83 11.01
C ASP A 12 -10.57 -2.69 12.41
N SER A 13 -10.72 -1.52 13.02
CA SER A 13 -10.14 -1.22 14.34
C SER A 13 -10.79 -2.02 15.47
N THR A 14 -12.02 -2.54 15.27
CA THR A 14 -12.70 -3.35 16.28
C THR A 14 -12.12 -4.76 16.39
N LYS A 15 -11.48 -5.24 15.32
CA LYS A 15 -10.86 -6.55 15.25
C LYS A 15 -9.34 -6.50 15.40
N CYS A 16 -8.72 -5.33 15.17
CA CYS A 16 -7.29 -5.20 15.19
C CYS A 16 -6.76 -5.22 16.63
N THR A 17 -5.88 -6.18 16.94
CA THR A 17 -5.23 -6.32 18.25
C THR A 17 -3.86 -5.65 18.32
N GLY A 18 -3.37 -5.11 17.20
CA GLY A 18 -2.06 -4.48 17.15
C GLY A 18 -0.87 -5.45 17.15
N CYS A 19 -1.06 -6.69 16.74
CA CYS A 19 -0.04 -7.76 16.78
C CYS A 19 1.12 -7.57 15.78
N ARG A 20 1.01 -6.64 14.80
CA ARG A 20 2.00 -6.33 13.76
C ARG A 20 2.33 -7.46 12.78
N ALA A 21 1.62 -8.57 12.79
CA ALA A 21 1.81 -9.66 11.82
C ALA A 21 1.73 -9.15 10.36
N CYS A 22 0.86 -8.19 10.09
CA CYS A 22 0.71 -7.55 8.78
C CYS A 22 1.96 -6.76 8.34
N GLU A 23 2.66 -6.08 9.26
CA GLU A 23 3.91 -5.37 8.97
C GLU A 23 5.03 -6.36 8.64
N VAL A 24 5.16 -7.42 9.43
CA VAL A 24 6.16 -8.48 9.19
C VAL A 24 5.93 -9.18 7.87
N ALA A 25 4.70 -9.57 7.55
CA ALA A 25 4.37 -10.22 6.29
C ALA A 25 4.63 -9.30 5.09
N CYS A 26 4.24 -8.03 5.18
CA CYS A 26 4.49 -7.03 4.14
C CYS A 26 5.99 -6.89 3.87
N PHE A 27 6.80 -6.73 4.92
CA PHE A 27 8.24 -6.65 4.80
C PHE A 27 8.83 -7.93 4.17
N THR A 28 8.47 -9.11 4.68
CA THR A 28 9.00 -10.39 4.20
C THR A 28 8.77 -10.60 2.72
N VAL A 29 7.57 -10.32 2.24
CA VAL A 29 7.20 -10.49 0.83
C VAL A 29 7.96 -9.52 -0.06
N HIS A 30 8.03 -8.24 0.32
CA HIS A 30 8.72 -7.23 -0.47
C HIS A 30 10.25 -7.38 -0.44
N ASN A 31 10.80 -7.86 0.67
CA ASN A 31 12.23 -8.15 0.76
C ASN A 31 12.65 -9.33 -0.17
N ARG A 32 11.77 -10.32 -0.35
CA ARG A 32 12.05 -11.44 -1.29
C ARG A 32 12.07 -11.00 -2.76
N LYS A 33 11.26 -10.02 -3.13
CA LYS A 33 11.11 -9.55 -4.52
C LYS A 33 12.09 -8.44 -4.90
N ASN A 34 12.49 -7.61 -3.95
CA ASN A 34 13.32 -6.45 -4.23
C ASN A 34 14.81 -6.80 -4.14
N ASN A 35 15.49 -6.77 -5.28
CA ASN A 35 16.95 -6.76 -5.32
C ASN A 35 17.57 -5.48 -4.72
N HIS A 36 16.73 -4.48 -4.40
CA HIS A 36 17.13 -3.19 -3.87
C HIS A 36 17.13 -3.11 -2.34
N VAL A 37 16.70 -4.18 -1.65
CA VAL A 37 16.70 -4.27 -0.18
C VAL A 37 17.61 -5.42 0.24
N GLY A 38 18.41 -5.22 1.29
CA GLY A 38 19.32 -6.26 1.81
C GLY A 38 18.55 -7.54 2.18
N LYS A 39 19.07 -8.69 1.74
CA LYS A 39 18.36 -9.99 1.80
C LYS A 39 18.54 -10.80 3.07
N THR A 40 19.36 -10.37 4.03
CA THR A 40 19.76 -11.20 5.17
C THR A 40 19.32 -10.60 6.51
N VAL A 41 18.54 -11.35 7.28
CA VAL A 41 18.28 -11.07 8.69
C VAL A 41 19.60 -11.26 9.46
N GLY A 42 20.05 -10.23 10.14
CA GLY A 42 21.32 -10.25 10.90
C GLY A 42 22.49 -9.51 10.25
N THR A 43 22.42 -9.20 8.97
CA THR A 43 23.38 -8.34 8.24
C THR A 43 22.68 -7.19 7.50
N VAL A 44 21.46 -6.84 7.94
CA VAL A 44 20.65 -5.83 7.27
C VAL A 44 21.23 -4.46 7.59
N SER A 45 21.94 -3.91 6.63
CA SER A 45 22.34 -2.49 6.62
C SER A 45 21.21 -1.55 6.20
N VAL A 46 20.03 -2.09 5.84
CA VAL A 46 18.87 -1.35 5.34
C VAL A 46 17.71 -1.52 6.32
N PRO A 47 17.01 -0.44 6.71
CA PRO A 47 15.93 -0.50 7.67
C PRO A 47 14.78 -1.39 7.17
N VAL A 48 14.27 -2.23 8.08
CA VAL A 48 13.08 -3.05 7.85
C VAL A 48 11.86 -2.14 7.86
N THR A 49 11.43 -1.69 6.69
CA THR A 49 10.27 -0.81 6.59
C THR A 49 9.15 -1.50 5.82
N PRO A 50 8.02 -1.82 6.47
CA PRO A 50 6.85 -2.31 5.78
C PRO A 50 6.21 -1.19 4.94
N ARG A 51 5.33 -1.55 4.01
CA ARG A 51 4.57 -0.60 3.19
C ARG A 51 3.18 -0.29 3.76
N LEU A 52 2.97 -0.64 5.01
CA LEU A 52 1.82 -0.27 5.84
C LEU A 52 2.32 -0.01 7.27
N PHE A 53 1.61 0.80 8.02
CA PHE A 53 2.03 1.25 9.35
C PHE A 53 0.91 1.06 10.34
N LEU A 54 1.15 0.25 11.38
CA LEU A 54 0.20 0.09 12.46
C LEU A 54 0.18 1.36 13.32
N THR A 55 -0.91 2.08 13.25
CA THR A 55 -1.13 3.31 14.01
C THR A 55 -1.99 3.00 15.23
N ARG A 56 -1.54 3.44 16.42
CA ARG A 56 -2.27 3.36 17.67
C ARG A 56 -2.90 4.70 18.00
N PHE A 57 -4.12 4.68 18.53
CA PHE A 57 -4.86 5.84 18.99
C PHE A 57 -5.67 5.47 20.25
N GLU A 58 -6.30 6.42 20.91
CA GLU A 58 -6.96 6.21 22.20
C GLU A 58 -7.97 5.04 22.23
N LYS A 59 -8.69 4.83 21.12
CA LYS A 59 -9.77 3.82 21.02
C LYS A 59 -9.34 2.51 20.35
N GLY A 60 -8.04 2.33 20.04
CA GLY A 60 -7.59 1.10 19.39
C GLY A 60 -6.36 1.27 18.51
N CYS A 61 -6.26 0.42 17.53
CA CYS A 61 -5.20 0.45 16.53
C CYS A 61 -5.72 0.04 15.16
N ILE A 62 -5.08 0.54 14.12
CA ILE A 62 -5.42 0.22 12.74
C ILE A 62 -4.18 0.35 11.85
N PRO A 63 -3.94 -0.59 10.93
CA PRO A 63 -2.89 -0.41 9.94
C PRO A 63 -3.32 0.60 8.87
N VAL A 64 -2.44 1.56 8.60
CA VAL A 64 -2.61 2.58 7.57
C VAL A 64 -1.70 2.26 6.39
N GLN A 65 -2.24 2.28 5.19
CA GLN A 65 -1.51 2.05 3.94
C GLN A 65 -2.09 2.88 2.80
N CYS A 66 -1.43 2.82 1.64
CA CYS A 66 -1.88 3.53 0.43
C CYS A 66 -3.32 3.14 0.05
N ARG A 67 -4.12 4.15 -0.29
CA ARG A 67 -5.51 3.99 -0.75
C ARG A 67 -5.65 3.97 -2.28
N HIS A 68 -4.55 4.09 -3.01
CA HIS A 68 -4.55 4.18 -4.47
C HIS A 68 -5.56 5.20 -5.00
N CYS A 69 -5.54 6.40 -4.40
CA CYS A 69 -6.51 7.49 -4.62
C CYS A 69 -6.77 7.73 -6.11
N GLU A 70 -7.99 8.02 -6.45
CA GLU A 70 -8.42 8.34 -7.81
C GLU A 70 -7.75 9.63 -8.32
N ASP A 71 -7.82 10.70 -7.54
CA ASP A 71 -7.02 11.91 -7.74
C ASP A 71 -5.82 11.86 -6.79
N ALA A 72 -4.75 11.19 -7.23
CA ALA A 72 -3.61 10.88 -6.40
C ALA A 72 -2.69 12.11 -6.23
N PRO A 73 -2.72 12.83 -5.09
CA PRO A 73 -1.88 14.02 -4.90
C PRO A 73 -0.39 13.72 -5.04
N CYS A 74 0.04 12.54 -4.61
CA CYS A 74 1.42 12.09 -4.74
C CYS A 74 1.88 11.92 -6.20
N LEU A 75 0.97 11.56 -7.10
CA LEU A 75 1.25 11.47 -8.53
C LEU A 75 1.35 12.88 -9.13
N ASN A 76 0.41 13.75 -8.76
CA ASN A 76 0.31 15.10 -9.30
C ASN A 76 1.53 15.97 -8.97
N VAL A 77 2.15 15.78 -7.79
CA VAL A 77 3.35 16.52 -7.37
C VAL A 77 4.66 15.93 -7.89
N CYS A 78 4.65 14.75 -8.51
CA CYS A 78 5.87 14.08 -8.93
C CYS A 78 6.43 14.66 -10.24
N THR A 79 7.31 15.65 -10.14
CA THR A 79 7.94 16.32 -11.31
C THR A 79 8.86 15.41 -12.11
N LYS A 80 9.34 14.30 -11.53
CA LYS A 80 10.22 13.32 -12.18
C LYS A 80 9.47 12.21 -12.91
N GLY A 81 8.13 12.18 -12.84
CA GLY A 81 7.35 11.12 -13.44
C GLY A 81 7.65 9.72 -12.86
N ALA A 82 8.18 9.65 -11.64
CA ALA A 82 8.46 8.41 -10.95
C ALA A 82 7.19 7.75 -10.39
N ILE A 83 6.09 8.48 -10.34
CA ILE A 83 4.79 7.96 -9.89
C ILE A 83 3.85 7.93 -11.07
N SER A 84 3.22 6.79 -11.29
CA SER A 84 2.30 6.57 -12.41
C SER A 84 1.10 5.74 -11.96
N ARG A 85 0.10 5.63 -12.83
CA ARG A 85 -1.06 4.76 -12.63
C ARG A 85 -0.97 3.58 -13.59
N VAL A 86 -1.03 2.38 -13.05
CA VAL A 86 -1.05 1.11 -13.80
C VAL A 86 -2.20 0.27 -13.25
N ASP A 87 -3.09 -0.22 -14.09
CA ASP A 87 -4.24 -1.06 -13.72
C ASP A 87 -5.00 -0.52 -12.48
N HIS A 88 -5.35 0.78 -12.51
CA HIS A 88 -6.00 1.52 -11.43
C HIS A 88 -5.20 1.67 -10.12
N GLN A 89 -3.97 1.15 -10.08
CA GLN A 89 -3.08 1.29 -8.94
C GLN A 89 -2.10 2.45 -9.16
N VAL A 90 -1.83 3.22 -8.12
CA VAL A 90 -0.74 4.19 -8.12
C VAL A 90 0.54 3.42 -7.79
N VAL A 91 1.53 3.47 -8.67
CA VAL A 91 2.81 2.77 -8.52
C VAL A 91 3.97 3.76 -8.50
N ILE A 92 5.08 3.36 -7.88
CA ILE A 92 6.31 4.15 -7.82
C ILE A 92 7.44 3.36 -8.49
N ASP A 93 8.10 4.01 -9.43
CA ASP A 93 9.32 3.55 -10.06
C ASP A 93 10.53 4.03 -9.24
N ALA A 94 11.19 3.10 -8.56
CA ALA A 94 12.33 3.39 -7.70
C ALA A 94 13.55 3.91 -8.48
N GLU A 95 13.70 3.51 -9.75
CA GLU A 95 14.83 3.94 -10.58
C GLU A 95 14.73 5.41 -10.98
N LYS A 96 13.50 5.88 -11.28
CA LYS A 96 13.22 7.28 -11.59
C LYS A 96 13.14 8.19 -10.37
N CYS A 97 12.92 7.60 -9.18
CA CYS A 97 12.74 8.37 -7.96
C CYS A 97 14.06 8.99 -7.49
N ILE A 98 14.03 10.30 -7.23
CA ILE A 98 15.18 11.06 -6.71
C ILE A 98 15.10 11.34 -5.21
N GLY A 99 14.05 10.88 -4.52
CA GLY A 99 13.88 11.05 -3.08
C GLY A 99 13.56 12.49 -2.62
N CYS A 100 12.93 13.32 -3.45
CA CYS A 100 12.62 14.73 -3.13
C CYS A 100 11.61 14.94 -1.99
N LYS A 101 10.90 13.91 -1.55
CA LYS A 101 9.92 13.89 -0.45
C LYS A 101 8.57 14.56 -0.75
N ASP A 102 8.37 15.21 -1.87
CA ASP A 102 7.13 15.94 -2.20
C ASP A 102 5.88 15.03 -2.12
N CYS A 103 6.00 13.80 -2.61
CA CYS A 103 4.92 12.82 -2.54
C CYS A 103 4.56 12.39 -1.10
N MET A 104 5.52 12.39 -0.17
CA MET A 104 5.25 12.11 1.24
C MET A 104 4.42 13.23 1.87
N GLN A 105 4.77 14.48 1.59
CA GLN A 105 4.06 15.66 2.10
C GLN A 105 2.65 15.76 1.50
N ALA A 106 2.51 15.42 0.22
CA ALA A 106 1.22 15.46 -0.46
C ALA A 106 0.27 14.31 -0.06
N CYS A 107 0.77 13.23 0.57
CA CYS A 107 -0.06 12.09 0.91
C CYS A 107 -0.94 12.36 2.14
N PRO A 108 -2.28 12.42 2.02
CA PRO A 108 -3.16 12.72 3.15
C PRO A 108 -3.21 11.60 4.20
N PHE A 109 -2.71 10.40 3.85
CA PHE A 109 -2.68 9.22 4.74
C PHE A 109 -1.32 8.98 5.37
N GLY A 110 -0.28 9.76 5.01
CA GLY A 110 1.09 9.48 5.46
C GLY A 110 1.59 8.08 5.05
N ALA A 111 1.09 7.52 3.96
CA ALA A 111 1.32 6.13 3.57
C ALA A 111 2.53 5.93 2.65
N ILE A 112 3.41 6.92 2.56
CA ILE A 112 4.65 6.88 1.76
C ILE A 112 5.83 7.03 2.70
N ALA A 113 6.78 6.10 2.63
CA ALA A 113 8.05 6.16 3.33
C ALA A 113 9.21 6.30 2.34
N LEU A 114 10.35 6.77 2.80
CA LEU A 114 11.60 6.71 2.03
C LEU A 114 12.42 5.52 2.50
N LEU A 115 12.95 4.77 1.53
CA LEU A 115 13.88 3.67 1.77
C LEU A 115 15.22 3.99 1.10
N PRO A 116 16.35 3.58 1.72
CA PRO A 116 17.64 3.59 1.05
C PRO A 116 17.59 2.75 -0.23
N TYR A 117 18.16 3.26 -1.30
CA TYR A 117 18.30 2.53 -2.55
C TYR A 117 19.57 1.67 -2.48
N ALA A 118 19.40 0.38 -2.63
CA ALA A 118 20.52 -0.56 -2.59
C ALA A 118 20.65 -1.31 -3.93
N GLU A 119 21.87 -1.51 -4.38
CA GLU A 119 22.22 -2.38 -5.49
C GLU A 119 23.13 -3.51 -4.96
N ASN A 120 22.80 -4.75 -5.30
CA ASN A 120 23.56 -5.91 -4.84
C ASN A 120 23.79 -5.96 -3.31
N GLY A 121 22.80 -5.48 -2.53
CA GLY A 121 22.85 -5.46 -1.06
C GLY A 121 23.70 -4.35 -0.45
N ARG A 122 24.18 -3.38 -1.23
CA ARG A 122 24.90 -2.20 -0.77
C ARG A 122 24.11 -0.94 -1.07
N THR A 123 24.09 0.00 -0.12
CA THR A 123 23.47 1.32 -0.35
C THR A 123 24.25 2.09 -1.41
N VAL A 124 23.54 2.77 -2.27
CA VAL A 124 24.11 3.59 -3.35
C VAL A 124 24.12 5.03 -2.91
N ALA A 125 25.25 5.73 -3.10
CA ALA A 125 25.33 7.15 -2.84
C ALA A 125 24.65 7.96 -3.94
N GLN A 126 24.04 9.08 -3.58
CA GLN A 126 23.49 10.04 -4.53
C GLN A 126 24.65 10.84 -5.16
N VAL A 127 24.69 10.83 -6.50
CA VAL A 127 25.83 11.34 -7.28
C VAL A 127 26.19 12.80 -6.97
N MET A 128 25.21 13.64 -6.60
CA MET A 128 25.43 15.07 -6.37
C MET A 128 25.72 15.48 -4.92
N SER A 129 25.27 14.70 -3.94
CA SER A 129 25.38 15.07 -2.51
C SER A 129 26.31 14.18 -1.72
N GLY A 130 26.69 13.01 -2.23
CA GLY A 130 27.41 11.98 -1.47
C GLY A 130 26.59 11.31 -0.37
N GLU A 131 25.33 11.74 -0.17
CA GLU A 131 24.41 11.12 0.77
C GLU A 131 23.84 9.80 0.20
N GLU A 132 23.26 8.98 1.06
CA GLU A 132 22.58 7.76 0.59
C GLU A 132 21.41 8.11 -0.33
N ARG A 133 21.38 7.50 -1.52
CA ARG A 133 20.24 7.62 -2.41
C ARG A 133 19.02 6.96 -1.75
N VAL A 134 17.92 7.69 -1.71
CA VAL A 134 16.64 7.20 -1.18
C VAL A 134 15.56 7.24 -2.26
N PHE A 135 14.58 6.36 -2.13
CA PHE A 135 13.42 6.32 -3.00
C PHE A 135 12.13 6.20 -2.20
N ALA A 136 11.04 6.71 -2.75
CA ALA A 136 9.72 6.62 -2.13
C ALA A 136 9.16 5.19 -2.26
N SER A 137 8.61 4.67 -1.16
CA SER A 137 8.00 3.35 -1.09
C SER A 137 6.62 3.44 -0.45
N LYS A 138 5.66 2.68 -0.96
CA LYS A 138 4.30 2.58 -0.46
C LYS A 138 3.68 1.22 -0.83
N CYS A 139 2.50 0.93 -0.27
CA CYS A 139 1.74 -0.28 -0.63
C CYS A 139 1.48 -0.35 -2.15
N ASP A 140 1.72 -1.52 -2.73
CA ASP A 140 1.47 -1.89 -4.12
C ASP A 140 0.46 -3.04 -4.24
N LEU A 141 -0.30 -3.30 -3.17
CA LEU A 141 -1.26 -4.42 -3.06
C LEU A 141 -0.64 -5.80 -3.28
N CYS A 142 0.67 -5.91 -3.15
CA CYS A 142 1.43 -7.13 -3.44
C CYS A 142 1.19 -7.65 -4.87
N THR A 143 1.10 -6.76 -5.86
CA THR A 143 0.87 -7.10 -7.27
C THR A 143 1.84 -8.19 -7.76
N GLY A 144 1.28 -9.22 -8.39
CA GLY A 144 2.03 -10.39 -8.88
C GLY A 144 2.43 -11.37 -7.76
N ILE A 145 1.79 -11.32 -6.58
CA ILE A 145 1.88 -12.33 -5.53
C ILE A 145 0.59 -13.14 -5.54
N GLU A 146 0.73 -14.45 -5.60
CA GLU A 146 -0.40 -15.38 -5.54
C GLU A 146 -1.14 -15.24 -4.20
N GLY A 147 -2.48 -15.25 -4.25
CA GLY A 147 -3.33 -15.10 -3.08
C GLY A 147 -3.63 -13.65 -2.66
N GLY A 148 -3.03 -12.63 -3.31
CA GLY A 148 -3.29 -11.22 -3.03
C GLY A 148 -2.45 -10.62 -1.88
N PRO A 149 -2.91 -9.54 -1.23
CA PRO A 149 -2.11 -8.82 -0.24
C PRO A 149 -1.73 -9.68 0.97
N ALA A 150 -0.42 -9.85 1.21
CA ALA A 150 0.11 -10.68 2.29
C ALA A 150 -0.38 -10.25 3.68
N CYS A 151 -0.59 -8.95 3.89
CA CYS A 151 -1.13 -8.42 5.15
C CYS A 151 -2.56 -8.88 5.44
N VAL A 152 -3.37 -9.08 4.39
CA VAL A 152 -4.74 -9.64 4.50
C VAL A 152 -4.68 -11.12 4.84
N GLN A 153 -3.83 -11.88 4.14
CA GLN A 153 -3.72 -13.32 4.32
C GLN A 153 -3.24 -13.71 5.73
N VAL A 154 -2.28 -12.95 6.28
CA VAL A 154 -1.65 -13.27 7.57
C VAL A 154 -2.45 -12.80 8.77
N CYS A 155 -3.46 -11.95 8.60
CA CYS A 155 -4.17 -11.35 9.73
C CYS A 155 -4.98 -12.40 10.51
N PRO A 156 -4.58 -12.77 11.75
CA PRO A 156 -5.24 -13.86 12.49
C PRO A 156 -6.65 -13.48 12.97
N HIS A 157 -6.96 -12.18 12.99
CA HIS A 157 -8.25 -11.67 13.45
C HIS A 157 -9.17 -11.22 12.31
N GLY A 158 -8.75 -11.40 11.05
CA GLY A 158 -9.52 -10.92 9.89
C GLY A 158 -9.81 -9.42 9.94
N ALA A 159 -8.89 -8.66 10.55
CA ALA A 159 -9.04 -7.20 10.68
C ALA A 159 -8.70 -6.45 9.39
N LEU A 160 -8.15 -7.12 8.39
CA LEU A 160 -7.78 -6.53 7.11
C LEU A 160 -8.56 -7.22 5.98
N ARG A 161 -9.09 -6.44 5.06
CA ARG A 161 -9.73 -6.96 3.84
C ARG A 161 -9.34 -6.14 2.61
N LEU A 162 -9.21 -6.81 1.49
CA LEU A 162 -9.10 -6.14 0.21
C LEU A 162 -10.49 -5.62 -0.20
N VAL A 163 -10.56 -4.36 -0.54
CA VAL A 163 -11.76 -3.70 -1.06
C VAL A 163 -11.54 -3.45 -2.54
N ASP A 164 -12.41 -4.01 -3.35
CA ASP A 164 -12.57 -3.69 -4.75
C ASP A 164 -13.87 -2.88 -4.89
N PRO A 165 -13.79 -1.57 -5.16
CA PRO A 165 -14.97 -0.72 -5.19
C PRO A 165 -16.00 -1.10 -6.27
N GLU A 166 -15.55 -1.64 -7.39
CA GLU A 166 -16.46 -2.07 -8.46
C GLU A 166 -17.24 -3.31 -8.05
N ARG A 167 -16.55 -4.30 -7.52
CA ARG A 167 -17.17 -5.52 -6.99
C ARG A 167 -18.12 -5.22 -5.83
N GLU A 168 -17.74 -4.35 -4.89
CA GLU A 168 -18.62 -3.95 -3.79
C GLU A 168 -19.88 -3.22 -4.29
N ARG A 169 -19.74 -2.40 -5.31
CA ARG A 169 -20.90 -1.74 -5.95
C ARG A 169 -21.83 -2.76 -6.59
N GLU A 170 -21.29 -3.70 -7.35
CA GLU A 170 -22.06 -4.76 -7.99
C GLU A 170 -22.81 -5.61 -6.95
N GLU A 171 -22.13 -6.05 -5.90
CA GLU A 171 -22.74 -6.81 -4.80
C GLU A 171 -23.87 -6.03 -4.09
N LYS A 172 -23.70 -4.71 -3.91
CA LYS A 172 -24.75 -3.85 -3.36
C LYS A 172 -25.94 -3.72 -4.30
N ASN A 173 -25.69 -3.57 -5.59
CA ASN A 173 -26.75 -3.49 -6.59
C ASN A 173 -27.55 -4.79 -6.67
N ILE A 174 -26.88 -5.95 -6.63
CA ILE A 174 -27.54 -7.26 -6.59
C ILE A 174 -28.42 -7.39 -5.35
N ARG A 175 -27.88 -7.03 -4.17
CA ARG A 175 -28.68 -7.08 -2.91
C ARG A 175 -29.89 -6.14 -2.95
N ALA A 176 -29.73 -4.94 -3.49
CA ALA A 176 -30.83 -4.00 -3.67
C ALA A 176 -31.91 -4.55 -4.64
N ALA A 177 -31.49 -5.10 -5.78
CA ALA A 177 -32.40 -5.72 -6.73
C ALA A 177 -33.19 -6.90 -6.11
N GLN A 178 -32.51 -7.76 -5.33
CA GLN A 178 -33.17 -8.86 -4.61
C GLN A 178 -34.18 -8.34 -3.57
N ALA A 179 -33.86 -7.30 -2.82
CA ALA A 179 -34.77 -6.69 -1.86
C ALA A 179 -36.00 -6.09 -2.56
N MET A 180 -35.83 -5.45 -3.72
CA MET A 180 -36.94 -4.96 -4.53
C MET A 180 -37.87 -6.05 -5.05
N LEU A 181 -37.32 -7.23 -5.36
CA LEU A 181 -38.12 -8.39 -5.78
C LEU A 181 -38.97 -8.96 -4.63
N LEU A 182 -38.46 -8.90 -3.39
CA LEU A 182 -39.19 -9.36 -2.21
C LEU A 182 -40.34 -8.42 -1.82
N THR A 183 -40.28 -7.15 -2.22
CA THR A 183 -41.35 -6.16 -1.95
C THR A 183 -42.50 -6.17 -2.97
N LYS A 184 -42.53 -7.13 -3.89
CA LYS A 184 -43.58 -7.27 -4.93
C LYS A 184 -44.99 -7.57 -4.39
N ASN A 185 -45.23 -7.54 -3.09
CA ASN A 185 -46.53 -7.82 -2.46
C ASN A 185 -47.30 -6.57 -1.98
N TRP A 186 -46.98 -5.38 -2.53
CA TRP A 186 -47.87 -4.25 -2.28
C TRP A 186 -48.76 -4.02 -3.49
N LYS A 187 -50.00 -4.46 -3.34
CA LYS A 187 -51.13 -4.08 -4.13
C LYS A 187 -51.76 -2.83 -3.53
#